data_ca214751c2107257a2e0f57e9528ec6a
#
_entry.id   ca214751c2107257a2e0f57e9528ec6a
#
_cell.length_a   1.000
_cell.length_b   1.000
_cell.length_c   1.000
_cell.angle_alpha   90.00
_cell.angle_beta   90.00
_cell.angle_gamma   90.00
#
_symmetry.space_group_name_H-M   'P 1'
#
loop_
_entity.id
_entity.type
_entity.pdbx_description
1 polymer ?
#
loop_
_entity_poly.entity_id
_entity_poly.type
_entity_poly.pdbx_seq_one_letter_code
_entity_poly.pdbx_strand_id
1 'polypeptide(L)'
;MNQWATSERGGTYDLLLDLAGRHSRAGLEEALREAVRDGRLAAGTRLPSSRVLARDLGVARNTVADAYGQLVAEGWLTARQGSGTTVADRPSDHPRPPAGPSAAAGALEGPRTGRADLVPFATGLPYVLWPGSPDLSAFPRTAWAAAARRALLKAPNEAFGYTDPRGRPELRAALAGYLARVRGVRTDADRLVICTGFVQAFGLLSRVLRARGARRVAVEAVGLPDLRTLLTAAGLGTVPLPLDADGAQTEGLERAGADVAAAVLTPAHQFPMGVRLSPERRTAVTAWARATGGLVVEDDYDGEFRYDRQPVGALQGLAPDHVVYAGTASKSLAPALRLAWLAVPPHLLDEVVREKRLADHQSPVLEQLTLAEFIESGGYDRHVRRMRLHYRERRDRLVAELAERVPGARVSGIAAGLHMLVGLPPEAGTLDAVITRAHARGLALGGLPTFGAPPGAPPALVIGYGTPPEHAFKGAVDLLCEVLTTPG
;
A
#
# COMPACT_ATOMS: atom_id res chain seq x y z
N MET A 1 -34.34 20.94 -15.55
CA MET A 1 -33.06 21.57 -15.11
C MET A 1 -32.87 21.26 -13.64
N ASN A 2 -31.84 20.47 -13.32
CA ASN A 2 -31.52 20.13 -11.93
C ASN A 2 -30.93 21.39 -11.26
N GLN A 3 -31.46 21.79 -10.12
CA GLN A 3 -30.98 22.95 -9.37
C GLN A 3 -30.22 22.48 -8.12
N TRP A 4 -29.07 23.10 -7.86
CA TRP A 4 -28.22 22.84 -6.70
C TRP A 4 -28.50 23.87 -5.59
N ALA A 5 -28.66 23.41 -4.37
CA ALA A 5 -28.81 24.27 -3.19
C ALA A 5 -27.60 24.11 -2.27
N THR A 6 -26.88 25.20 -2.02
CA THR A 6 -25.69 25.25 -1.15
C THR A 6 -25.96 25.96 0.17
N SER A 7 -25.45 25.45 1.29
CA SER A 7 -25.59 26.06 2.63
C SER A 7 -24.28 26.65 3.13
N GLU A 8 -24.26 27.94 3.44
CA GLU A 8 -23.17 28.60 4.13
C GLU A 8 -23.33 28.51 5.66
N ARG A 9 -22.35 27.93 6.33
CA ARG A 9 -22.07 27.73 7.76
C ARG A 9 -22.63 26.46 8.40
N GLY A 10 -21.73 25.48 8.57
CA GLY A 10 -21.91 24.32 9.44
C GLY A 10 -22.40 23.07 8.76
N GLY A 11 -21.60 22.51 7.85
CA GLY A 11 -21.90 21.28 7.12
C GLY A 11 -22.57 21.57 5.79
N THR A 12 -21.76 21.76 4.77
CA THR A 12 -22.20 22.03 3.39
C THR A 12 -22.63 20.72 2.76
N TYR A 13 -23.92 20.50 2.60
CA TYR A 13 -24.45 19.43 1.75
C TYR A 13 -25.12 20.08 0.54
N ASP A 14 -24.64 19.77 -0.63
CA ASP A 14 -25.34 20.09 -1.85
C ASP A 14 -26.56 19.18 -1.98
N LEU A 15 -27.75 19.77 -1.95
CA LEU A 15 -29.01 19.03 -2.03
C LEU A 15 -29.50 19.03 -3.47
N LEU A 16 -29.39 17.91 -4.15
CA LEU A 16 -29.93 17.71 -5.48
C LEU A 16 -31.41 17.32 -5.38
N LEU A 17 -32.29 18.29 -5.68
CA LEU A 17 -33.74 18.05 -5.81
C LEU A 17 -34.14 18.14 -7.29
N ASP A 18 -34.76 17.12 -7.80
CA ASP A 18 -35.38 17.17 -9.13
C ASP A 18 -36.79 17.74 -9.00
N LEU A 19 -36.91 19.02 -9.26
CA LEU A 19 -38.20 19.68 -9.24
C LEU A 19 -38.99 19.54 -10.54
N ALA A 20 -38.38 18.98 -11.62
CA ALA A 20 -39.02 18.74 -12.93
C ALA A 20 -39.95 19.88 -13.40
N GLY A 21 -39.56 21.15 -13.15
CA GLY A 21 -40.35 22.35 -13.44
C GLY A 21 -41.49 22.67 -12.44
N ARG A 22 -41.63 21.92 -11.36
CA ARG A 22 -42.65 22.10 -10.30
C ARG A 22 -42.15 23.02 -9.20
N HIS A 23 -42.03 24.32 -9.43
CA HIS A 23 -41.63 25.30 -8.42
C HIS A 23 -42.74 25.66 -7.39
N SER A 24 -43.76 24.80 -7.28
CA SER A 24 -44.85 24.95 -6.32
C SER A 24 -44.49 24.28 -4.98
N ARG A 25 -45.18 24.68 -3.90
CA ARG A 25 -45.09 24.07 -2.57
C ARG A 25 -45.25 22.56 -2.64
N ALA A 26 -46.31 22.07 -3.30
CA ALA A 26 -46.59 20.62 -3.44
C ALA A 26 -45.46 19.89 -4.19
N GLY A 27 -44.86 20.50 -5.21
CA GLY A 27 -43.72 19.93 -5.95
C GLY A 27 -42.47 19.80 -5.09
N LEU A 28 -42.19 20.81 -4.22
CA LEU A 28 -41.07 20.76 -3.28
C LEU A 28 -41.29 19.69 -2.18
N GLU A 29 -42.51 19.59 -1.65
CA GLU A 29 -42.87 18.56 -0.68
C GLU A 29 -42.65 17.15 -1.23
N GLU A 30 -43.10 16.89 -2.46
CA GLU A 30 -42.95 15.57 -3.07
C GLU A 30 -41.49 15.25 -3.39
N ALA A 31 -40.72 16.21 -3.92
CA ALA A 31 -39.29 16.00 -4.20
C ALA A 31 -38.50 15.69 -2.92
N LEU A 32 -38.83 16.30 -1.80
CA LEU A 32 -38.23 16.01 -0.50
C LEU A 32 -38.65 14.61 0.03
N ARG A 33 -39.94 14.24 -0.13
CA ARG A 33 -40.41 12.90 0.24
C ARG A 33 -39.71 11.80 -0.58
N GLU A 34 -39.59 12.01 -1.89
CA GLU A 34 -38.87 11.08 -2.76
C GLU A 34 -37.40 10.97 -2.33
N ALA A 35 -36.72 12.07 -2.08
CA ALA A 35 -35.32 12.06 -1.63
C ALA A 35 -35.10 11.31 -0.32
N VAL A 36 -36.10 11.36 0.60
CA VAL A 36 -36.06 10.57 1.85
C VAL A 36 -36.39 9.10 1.60
N ARG A 37 -37.41 8.79 0.76
CA ARG A 37 -37.76 7.40 0.43
C ARG A 37 -36.64 6.66 -0.28
N ASP A 38 -35.95 7.34 -1.21
CA ASP A 38 -34.85 6.78 -2.01
C ASP A 38 -33.53 6.71 -1.21
N GLY A 39 -33.53 7.17 0.05
CA GLY A 39 -32.32 7.17 0.89
C GLY A 39 -31.29 8.24 0.54
N ARG A 40 -31.59 9.12 -0.43
CA ARG A 40 -30.71 10.27 -0.77
C ARG A 40 -30.60 11.26 0.39
N LEU A 41 -31.66 11.36 1.21
CA LEU A 41 -31.69 12.08 2.48
C LEU A 41 -31.85 11.08 3.62
N ALA A 42 -30.76 10.71 4.26
CA ALA A 42 -30.75 9.80 5.38
C ALA A 42 -31.39 10.44 6.64
N ALA A 43 -31.93 9.62 7.55
CA ALA A 43 -32.41 10.06 8.85
C ALA A 43 -31.35 10.88 9.59
N GLY A 44 -31.72 11.97 10.23
CA GLY A 44 -30.82 12.90 10.91
C GLY A 44 -30.12 13.91 9.99
N THR A 45 -30.23 13.78 8.66
CA THR A 45 -29.64 14.75 7.71
C THR A 45 -30.23 16.13 7.97
N ARG A 46 -29.37 17.12 8.18
CA ARG A 46 -29.77 18.51 8.39
C ARG A 46 -30.03 19.19 7.04
N LEU A 47 -31.22 19.76 6.88
CA LEU A 47 -31.61 20.48 5.68
C LEU A 47 -31.13 21.95 5.74
N PRO A 48 -30.95 22.59 4.56
CA PRO A 48 -30.70 24.04 4.49
C PRO A 48 -31.83 24.84 5.14
N SER A 49 -31.53 26.00 5.67
CA SER A 49 -32.60 26.86 6.20
C SER A 49 -33.56 27.25 5.07
N SER A 50 -34.84 27.51 5.41
CA SER A 50 -35.83 27.91 4.40
C SER A 50 -35.40 29.14 3.59
N ARG A 51 -34.59 30.03 4.16
CA ARG A 51 -34.04 31.22 3.47
C ARG A 51 -32.97 30.82 2.45
N VAL A 52 -32.12 29.90 2.79
CA VAL A 52 -31.05 29.41 1.91
C VAL A 52 -31.64 28.58 0.76
N LEU A 53 -32.48 27.60 1.09
CA LEU A 53 -33.09 26.75 0.09
C LEU A 53 -33.99 27.56 -0.88
N ALA A 54 -34.71 28.54 -0.40
CA ALA A 54 -35.54 29.43 -1.24
C ALA A 54 -34.71 30.23 -2.25
N ARG A 55 -33.57 30.75 -1.80
CA ARG A 55 -32.62 31.47 -2.68
C ARG A 55 -32.05 30.54 -3.75
N ASP A 56 -31.65 29.33 -3.36
CA ASP A 56 -30.99 28.39 -4.24
C ASP A 56 -31.95 27.78 -5.27
N LEU A 57 -33.22 27.62 -4.91
CA LEU A 57 -34.26 27.13 -5.81
C LEU A 57 -34.98 28.22 -6.60
N GLY A 58 -34.72 29.52 -6.32
CA GLY A 58 -35.39 30.63 -6.95
C GLY A 58 -36.89 30.76 -6.62
N VAL A 59 -37.31 30.31 -5.42
CA VAL A 59 -38.71 30.35 -4.94
C VAL A 59 -38.87 31.29 -3.73
N ALA A 60 -40.13 31.63 -3.41
CA ALA A 60 -40.41 32.49 -2.23
C ALA A 60 -40.05 31.72 -0.93
N ARG A 61 -39.48 32.43 0.05
CA ARG A 61 -39.12 31.82 1.34
C ARG A 61 -40.29 31.13 2.04
N ASN A 62 -41.50 31.73 1.95
CA ASN A 62 -42.70 31.17 2.56
C ASN A 62 -43.07 29.82 1.91
N THR A 63 -42.84 29.63 0.59
CA THR A 63 -43.06 28.37 -0.08
C THR A 63 -42.24 27.24 0.55
N VAL A 64 -40.96 27.51 0.86
CA VAL A 64 -40.08 26.54 1.52
C VAL A 64 -40.46 26.34 3.00
N ALA A 65 -40.78 27.41 3.70
CA ALA A 65 -41.17 27.35 5.10
C ALA A 65 -42.46 26.55 5.29
N ASP A 66 -43.45 26.74 4.41
CA ASP A 66 -44.72 26.04 4.44
C ASP A 66 -44.53 24.54 4.07
N ALA A 67 -43.67 24.27 3.09
CA ALA A 67 -43.32 22.88 2.73
C ALA A 67 -42.64 22.14 3.88
N TYR A 68 -41.66 22.79 4.54
CA TYR A 68 -41.02 22.22 5.73
C TYR A 68 -42.02 22.02 6.88
N GLY A 69 -42.89 23.00 7.13
CA GLY A 69 -43.94 22.89 8.15
C GLY A 69 -44.88 21.70 7.91
N GLN A 70 -45.28 21.49 6.64
CA GLN A 70 -46.10 20.35 6.25
C GLN A 70 -45.39 19.03 6.45
N LEU A 71 -44.14 18.93 6.01
CA LEU A 71 -43.33 17.72 6.17
C LEU A 71 -43.00 17.41 7.62
N VAL A 72 -42.90 18.43 8.51
CA VAL A 72 -42.79 18.26 9.95
C VAL A 72 -44.10 17.73 10.52
N ALA A 73 -45.26 18.28 10.11
CA ALA A 73 -46.57 17.81 10.54
C ALA A 73 -46.84 16.35 10.13
N GLU A 74 -46.35 15.96 8.96
CA GLU A 74 -46.42 14.58 8.46
C GLU A 74 -45.35 13.66 9.06
N GLY A 75 -44.40 14.20 9.86
CA GLY A 75 -43.33 13.43 10.48
C GLY A 75 -42.22 12.98 9.54
N TRP A 76 -42.06 13.60 8.34
CA TRP A 76 -40.89 13.39 7.46
C TRP A 76 -39.68 14.15 7.96
N LEU A 77 -39.93 15.29 8.58
CA LEU A 77 -38.89 16.16 9.13
C LEU A 77 -39.14 16.41 10.61
N THR A 78 -38.09 16.79 11.32
CA THR A 78 -38.15 17.33 12.70
C THR A 78 -37.54 18.70 12.72
N ALA A 79 -38.21 19.69 13.37
CA ALA A 79 -37.69 21.03 13.57
C ALA A 79 -37.45 21.27 15.06
N ARG A 80 -36.23 21.76 15.41
CA ARG A 80 -35.92 22.22 16.77
C ARG A 80 -35.50 23.69 16.74
N GLN A 81 -36.05 24.48 17.64
CA GLN A 81 -35.71 25.89 17.75
C GLN A 81 -34.21 26.05 18.03
N GLY A 82 -33.50 26.80 17.19
CA GLY A 82 -32.04 26.99 17.27
C GLY A 82 -31.21 25.90 16.58
N SER A 83 -31.74 24.71 16.33
CA SER A 83 -30.99 23.60 15.72
C SER A 83 -31.30 23.33 14.23
N GLY A 84 -32.34 23.98 13.69
CA GLY A 84 -32.76 23.81 12.29
C GLY A 84 -33.69 22.62 12.05
N THR A 85 -33.88 22.27 10.77
CA THR A 85 -34.75 21.21 10.31
C THR A 85 -33.90 20.00 9.89
N THR A 86 -34.26 18.81 10.35
CA THR A 86 -33.58 17.54 10.03
C THR A 86 -34.58 16.50 9.54
N VAL A 87 -34.12 15.52 8.78
CA VAL A 87 -34.91 14.36 8.39
C VAL A 87 -35.24 13.56 9.65
N ALA A 88 -36.51 13.18 9.83
CA ALA A 88 -36.96 12.41 10.98
C ALA A 88 -36.43 10.98 10.94
N ASP A 89 -36.20 10.41 12.11
CA ASP A 89 -35.88 9.00 12.27
C ASP A 89 -37.19 8.20 12.15
N ARG A 90 -37.43 7.65 10.97
CA ARG A 90 -38.60 6.79 10.72
C ARG A 90 -38.13 5.33 10.67
N PRO A 91 -38.87 4.37 11.25
CA PRO A 91 -38.69 2.97 10.92
C PRO A 91 -38.86 2.85 9.38
N SER A 92 -37.83 2.41 8.69
CA SER A 92 -37.88 2.20 7.24
C SER A 92 -38.95 1.15 6.94
N ASP A 93 -40.02 1.53 6.22
CA ASP A 93 -41.06 0.63 5.66
C ASP A 93 -40.52 -0.30 4.56
N HIS A 94 -39.27 -0.25 4.26
CA HIS A 94 -38.63 -1.30 3.49
C HIS A 94 -38.07 -2.34 4.48
N PRO A 95 -38.59 -3.59 4.44
CA PRO A 95 -37.91 -4.67 5.14
C PRO A 95 -36.48 -4.69 4.60
N ARG A 96 -35.52 -4.40 5.47
CA ARG A 96 -34.11 -4.68 5.19
C ARG A 96 -34.08 -6.15 4.80
N PRO A 97 -33.65 -6.51 3.57
CA PRO A 97 -33.55 -7.91 3.23
C PRO A 97 -32.81 -8.57 4.39
N PRO A 98 -33.28 -9.71 4.94
CA PRO A 98 -32.51 -10.42 5.94
C PRO A 98 -31.13 -10.56 5.34
N ALA A 99 -30.07 -10.36 6.13
CA ALA A 99 -28.71 -10.66 5.75
C ALA A 99 -28.62 -12.18 5.52
N GLY A 100 -29.23 -12.60 4.44
CA GLY A 100 -29.02 -13.90 3.84
C GLY A 100 -27.62 -13.88 3.22
N PRO A 101 -26.96 -15.02 3.14
CA PRO A 101 -25.66 -15.09 2.50
C PRO A 101 -25.82 -14.47 1.10
N SER A 102 -25.02 -13.45 0.82
CA SER A 102 -24.95 -12.76 -0.47
C SER A 102 -24.88 -13.82 -1.55
N ALA A 103 -26.02 -14.07 -2.19
CA ALA A 103 -26.06 -14.89 -3.37
C ALA A 103 -25.44 -14.08 -4.50
N ALA A 104 -24.21 -14.41 -4.79
CA ALA A 104 -23.55 -14.43 -6.06
C ALA A 104 -24.12 -13.49 -7.14
N ALA A 105 -23.58 -12.28 -7.24
CA ALA A 105 -23.29 -11.77 -8.56
C ALA A 105 -22.39 -12.82 -9.25
N GLY A 106 -22.76 -13.28 -10.44
CA GLY A 106 -22.05 -14.31 -11.18
C GLY A 106 -20.56 -13.98 -11.26
N ALA A 107 -19.80 -14.65 -10.44
CA ALA A 107 -18.36 -14.58 -10.44
C ALA A 107 -17.89 -15.16 -11.77
N LEU A 108 -17.11 -14.38 -12.50
CA LEU A 108 -16.08 -14.95 -13.35
C LEU A 108 -15.26 -15.86 -12.43
N GLU A 109 -15.44 -17.16 -12.55
CA GLU A 109 -14.64 -18.17 -11.85
C GLU A 109 -13.21 -18.13 -12.41
N GLY A 110 -12.42 -17.17 -11.96
CA GLY A 110 -10.99 -17.31 -11.89
C GLY A 110 -10.65 -18.28 -10.75
N PRO A 111 -9.46 -18.93 -10.74
CA PRO A 111 -9.06 -19.82 -9.68
C PRO A 111 -9.31 -19.11 -8.34
N ARG A 112 -10.13 -19.74 -7.47
CA ARG A 112 -10.37 -19.24 -6.12
C ARG A 112 -9.05 -19.32 -5.37
N THR A 113 -8.29 -18.23 -5.41
CA THR A 113 -7.30 -17.95 -4.38
C THR A 113 -8.08 -17.87 -3.06
N GLY A 114 -7.80 -18.77 -2.15
CA GLY A 114 -8.53 -18.89 -0.91
C GLY A 114 -8.50 -17.56 -0.16
N ARG A 115 -9.52 -17.27 0.60
CA ARG A 115 -9.67 -16.05 1.45
C ARG A 115 -8.50 -15.82 2.43
N ALA A 116 -7.52 -16.73 2.44
CA ALA A 116 -6.25 -16.65 3.16
C ALA A 116 -5.21 -15.69 2.54
N ASP A 117 -5.42 -15.25 1.28
CA ASP A 117 -4.43 -14.45 0.54
C ASP A 117 -4.57 -12.95 0.73
N LEU A 118 -5.62 -12.50 1.41
CA LEU A 118 -5.78 -11.11 1.81
C LEU A 118 -5.02 -10.86 3.10
N VAL A 119 -4.00 -10.02 2.99
CA VAL A 119 -3.14 -9.51 4.05
C VAL A 119 -3.83 -9.48 5.42
N PRO A 120 -3.28 -10.14 6.46
CA PRO A 120 -3.91 -10.28 7.78
C PRO A 120 -4.11 -8.97 8.56
N PHE A 121 -3.78 -7.82 7.98
CA PHE A 121 -4.00 -6.50 8.59
C PHE A 121 -5.48 -6.21 8.93
N ALA A 122 -6.41 -7.01 8.41
CA ALA A 122 -7.84 -6.93 8.70
C ALA A 122 -8.34 -8.01 9.69
N THR A 123 -7.45 -8.78 10.33
CA THR A 123 -7.87 -9.92 11.18
C THR A 123 -8.51 -9.49 12.51
N GLY A 124 -8.38 -8.23 12.92
CA GLY A 124 -8.84 -7.77 14.23
C GLY A 124 -8.09 -8.40 15.42
N LEU A 125 -7.01 -9.15 15.16
CA LEU A 125 -6.20 -9.76 16.21
C LEU A 125 -5.37 -8.69 16.94
N PRO A 126 -5.22 -8.81 18.27
CA PRO A 126 -4.50 -7.83 19.09
C PRO A 126 -3.00 -7.79 18.79
N TYR A 127 -2.43 -8.89 18.32
CA TYR A 127 -1.00 -9.00 18.02
C TYR A 127 -0.74 -9.45 16.59
N VAL A 128 0.10 -8.71 15.87
CA VAL A 128 0.41 -8.99 14.47
C VAL A 128 1.93 -8.98 14.28
N LEU A 129 2.51 -10.14 14.06
CA LEU A 129 3.91 -10.33 13.66
C LEU A 129 4.03 -10.75 12.18
N TRP A 130 3.02 -10.47 11.39
CA TRP A 130 3.05 -10.68 9.95
C TRP A 130 4.01 -9.69 9.27
N PRO A 131 4.89 -10.13 8.35
CA PRO A 131 5.85 -9.25 7.71
C PRO A 131 5.21 -8.28 6.72
N GLY A 132 5.90 -7.20 6.41
CA GLY A 132 5.57 -6.31 5.29
C GLY A 132 4.96 -4.97 5.66
N SER A 133 4.64 -4.68 6.93
CA SER A 133 4.23 -3.35 7.39
C SER A 133 5.29 -2.73 8.30
N PRO A 134 5.50 -1.40 8.25
CA PRO A 134 6.21 -0.67 9.28
C PRO A 134 5.32 -0.47 10.51
N ASP A 135 5.90 0.02 11.62
CA ASP A 135 5.14 0.51 12.76
C ASP A 135 4.36 1.79 12.38
N LEU A 136 3.07 1.63 12.13
CA LEU A 136 2.20 2.75 11.72
C LEU A 136 1.96 3.75 12.87
N SER A 137 2.19 3.36 14.13
CA SER A 137 2.09 4.27 15.28
C SER A 137 3.24 5.28 15.30
N ALA A 138 4.38 4.91 14.71
CA ALA A 138 5.57 5.75 14.60
C ALA A 138 5.54 6.71 13.40
N PHE A 139 4.47 6.72 12.58
CA PHE A 139 4.32 7.66 11.47
C PHE A 139 4.47 9.10 11.96
N PRO A 140 5.30 9.93 11.32
CA PRO A 140 5.66 11.26 11.82
C PRO A 140 4.58 12.31 11.53
N ARG A 141 3.37 12.15 12.11
CA ARG A 141 2.16 12.93 11.79
C ARG A 141 2.38 14.43 11.81
N THR A 142 2.97 14.96 12.87
CA THR A 142 3.20 16.40 13.03
C THR A 142 4.16 16.94 11.98
N ALA A 143 5.27 16.25 11.74
CA ALA A 143 6.27 16.67 10.76
C ALA A 143 5.74 16.53 9.32
N TRP A 144 4.97 15.46 9.04
CA TRP A 144 4.31 15.25 7.76
C TRP A 144 3.26 16.33 7.50
N ALA A 145 2.39 16.64 8.47
CA ALA A 145 1.39 17.70 8.36
C ALA A 145 2.01 19.08 8.12
N ALA A 146 3.14 19.38 8.81
CA ALA A 146 3.87 20.62 8.58
C ALA A 146 4.47 20.69 7.17
N ALA A 147 5.02 19.58 6.65
CA ALA A 147 5.52 19.50 5.28
C ALA A 147 4.36 19.65 4.26
N ALA A 148 3.25 18.97 4.47
CA ALA A 148 2.05 19.07 3.64
C ALA A 148 1.51 20.49 3.56
N ARG A 149 1.44 21.18 4.71
CA ARG A 149 1.02 22.58 4.74
C ARG A 149 1.97 23.47 3.93
N ARG A 150 3.28 23.34 4.10
CA ARG A 150 4.26 24.13 3.33
C ARG A 150 4.16 23.83 1.85
N ALA A 151 4.09 22.56 1.48
CA ALA A 151 3.94 22.10 0.10
C ALA A 151 2.68 22.71 -0.55
N LEU A 152 1.54 22.62 0.13
CA LEU A 152 0.26 23.15 -0.36
C LEU A 152 0.29 24.67 -0.56
N LEU A 153 0.90 25.41 0.38
CA LEU A 153 0.97 26.87 0.30
C LEU A 153 1.96 27.38 -0.76
N LYS A 154 2.96 26.58 -1.12
CA LYS A 154 3.95 26.92 -2.17
C LYS A 154 3.52 26.43 -3.55
N ALA A 155 2.61 25.47 -3.63
CA ALA A 155 2.22 24.85 -4.89
C ALA A 155 1.59 25.90 -5.83
N PRO A 156 2.04 26.02 -7.08
CA PRO A 156 1.40 26.88 -8.06
C PRO A 156 0.07 26.24 -8.51
N ASN A 157 -0.86 27.05 -9.02
CA ASN A 157 -2.19 26.57 -9.42
C ASN A 157 -2.12 25.43 -10.45
N GLU A 158 -1.17 25.50 -11.35
CA GLU A 158 -0.94 24.48 -12.41
C GLU A 158 -0.59 23.10 -11.84
N ALA A 159 -0.07 23.04 -10.60
CA ALA A 159 0.21 21.80 -9.92
C ALA A 159 -1.06 20.96 -9.67
N PHE A 160 -2.23 21.59 -9.59
CA PHE A 160 -3.52 20.94 -9.36
C PHE A 160 -4.21 20.49 -10.66
N GLY A 161 -3.61 20.77 -11.82
CA GLY A 161 -4.08 20.31 -13.13
C GLY A 161 -3.50 18.96 -13.53
N TYR A 162 -3.71 18.60 -14.79
CA TYR A 162 -3.01 17.49 -15.42
C TYR A 162 -1.54 17.87 -15.64
N THR A 163 -0.63 17.04 -15.15
CA THR A 163 0.81 17.30 -15.19
C THR A 163 1.57 16.15 -15.86
N ASP A 164 2.90 16.19 -15.80
CA ASP A 164 3.77 15.15 -16.35
C ASP A 164 3.43 13.77 -15.74
N PRO A 165 3.13 12.73 -16.52
CA PRO A 165 2.89 11.37 -16.03
C PRO A 165 4.03 10.79 -15.18
N ARG A 166 5.27 11.25 -15.37
CA ARG A 166 6.41 10.86 -14.54
C ARG A 166 6.28 11.31 -13.08
N GLY A 167 5.38 12.24 -12.81
CA GLY A 167 5.17 12.84 -11.49
C GLY A 167 5.83 14.20 -11.35
N ARG A 168 5.65 14.82 -10.19
CA ARG A 168 6.08 16.17 -9.89
C ARG A 168 7.60 16.33 -9.99
N PRO A 169 8.11 17.34 -10.72
CA PRO A 169 9.53 17.57 -10.86
C PRO A 169 10.22 17.82 -9.52
N GLU A 170 9.54 18.45 -8.55
CA GLU A 170 10.06 18.71 -7.21
C GLU A 170 10.39 17.38 -6.50
N LEU A 171 9.48 16.40 -6.55
CA LEU A 171 9.73 15.10 -5.94
C LEU A 171 10.81 14.32 -6.68
N ARG A 172 10.80 14.35 -8.02
CA ARG A 172 11.80 13.65 -8.82
C ARG A 172 13.22 14.21 -8.55
N ALA A 173 13.35 15.52 -8.44
CA ALA A 173 14.64 16.15 -8.09
C ALA A 173 15.10 15.80 -6.67
N ALA A 174 14.21 15.90 -5.68
CA ALA A 174 14.50 15.54 -4.29
C ALA A 174 14.89 14.07 -4.15
N LEU A 175 14.19 13.16 -4.84
CA LEU A 175 14.50 11.74 -4.84
C LEU A 175 15.82 11.42 -5.54
N ALA A 176 16.13 12.05 -6.69
CA ALA A 176 17.40 11.84 -7.38
C ALA A 176 18.58 12.15 -6.46
N GLY A 177 18.54 13.29 -5.76
CA GLY A 177 19.56 13.66 -4.78
C GLY A 177 19.62 12.73 -3.57
N TYR A 178 18.46 12.34 -3.03
CA TYR A 178 18.38 11.41 -1.90
C TYR A 178 18.95 10.03 -2.25
N LEU A 179 18.49 9.44 -3.36
CA LEU A 179 18.88 8.10 -3.79
C LEU A 179 20.37 8.01 -4.16
N ALA A 180 20.92 9.04 -4.79
CA ALA A 180 22.35 9.09 -5.09
C ALA A 180 23.17 9.07 -3.79
N ARG A 181 22.78 9.86 -2.78
CA ARG A 181 23.48 9.99 -1.50
C ARG A 181 23.34 8.76 -0.61
N VAL A 182 22.14 8.17 -0.54
CA VAL A 182 21.83 7.13 0.46
C VAL A 182 21.99 5.73 -0.10
N ARG A 183 21.68 5.52 -1.37
CA ARG A 183 21.69 4.21 -2.02
C ARG A 183 22.74 4.05 -3.13
N GLY A 184 23.39 5.13 -3.56
CA GLY A 184 24.32 5.11 -4.68
C GLY A 184 23.63 4.87 -6.03
N VAL A 185 22.35 5.18 -6.15
CA VAL A 185 21.61 5.09 -7.41
C VAL A 185 22.10 6.17 -8.37
N ARG A 186 22.40 5.79 -9.59
CA ARG A 186 22.88 6.69 -10.65
C ARG A 186 21.71 7.05 -11.57
N THR A 187 21.02 8.12 -11.21
CA THR A 187 19.86 8.63 -11.96
C THR A 187 19.76 10.14 -11.84
N ASP A 188 19.00 10.74 -12.71
CA ASP A 188 18.56 12.12 -12.64
C ASP A 188 17.04 12.23 -12.51
N ALA A 189 16.52 13.44 -12.34
CA ALA A 189 15.09 13.68 -12.17
C ALA A 189 14.27 13.26 -13.40
N ASP A 190 14.84 13.29 -14.59
CA ASP A 190 14.13 12.99 -15.84
C ASP A 190 13.94 11.49 -16.06
N ARG A 191 14.76 10.68 -15.42
CA ARG A 191 14.70 9.22 -15.47
C ARG A 191 13.84 8.61 -14.33
N LEU A 192 13.29 9.45 -13.44
CA LEU A 192 12.42 8.99 -12.36
C LEU A 192 10.95 9.03 -12.78
N VAL A 193 10.23 7.95 -12.46
CA VAL A 193 8.78 7.82 -12.67
C VAL A 193 8.12 7.51 -11.33
N ILE A 194 7.25 8.40 -10.86
CA ILE A 194 6.51 8.24 -9.61
C ILE A 194 5.29 7.35 -9.84
N CYS A 195 5.09 6.38 -8.96
CA CYS A 195 4.02 5.38 -9.03
C CYS A 195 3.20 5.34 -7.74
N THR A 196 1.97 4.82 -7.83
CA THR A 196 1.07 4.61 -6.69
C THR A 196 1.36 3.30 -5.95
N GLY A 197 2.62 3.03 -5.66
CA GLY A 197 3.12 1.83 -5.00
C GLY A 197 3.80 0.84 -5.95
N PHE A 198 4.54 -0.11 -5.36
CA PHE A 198 5.33 -1.10 -6.10
C PHE A 198 4.49 -1.95 -7.07
N VAL A 199 3.27 -2.36 -6.67
CA VAL A 199 2.37 -3.15 -7.53
C VAL A 199 2.07 -2.44 -8.86
N GLN A 200 1.80 -1.13 -8.83
CA GLN A 200 1.63 -0.36 -10.06
C GLN A 200 2.94 -0.29 -10.85
N ALA A 201 4.04 0.08 -10.19
CA ALA A 201 5.34 0.22 -10.81
C ALA A 201 5.74 -1.07 -11.55
N PHE A 202 5.59 -2.21 -10.89
CA PHE A 202 5.92 -3.51 -11.47
C PHE A 202 4.93 -3.93 -12.58
N GLY A 203 3.64 -3.62 -12.42
CA GLY A 203 2.66 -3.85 -13.48
C GLY A 203 2.94 -3.06 -14.77
N LEU A 204 3.43 -1.81 -14.64
CA LEU A 204 3.89 -1.02 -15.80
C LEU A 204 5.06 -1.70 -16.51
N LEU A 205 6.09 -2.09 -15.76
CA LEU A 205 7.26 -2.78 -16.30
C LEU A 205 6.88 -4.10 -16.97
N SER A 206 5.98 -4.87 -16.37
CA SER A 206 5.51 -6.15 -16.94
C SER A 206 4.85 -5.94 -18.30
N ARG A 207 4.03 -4.90 -18.46
CA ARG A 207 3.40 -4.56 -19.76
C ARG A 207 4.43 -4.11 -20.79
N VAL A 208 5.38 -3.27 -20.40
CA VAL A 208 6.48 -2.84 -21.27
C VAL A 208 7.30 -4.04 -21.74
N LEU A 209 7.71 -4.93 -20.83
CA LEU A 209 8.44 -6.14 -21.17
C LEU A 209 7.65 -7.01 -22.15
N ARG A 210 6.36 -7.21 -21.90
CA ARG A 210 5.49 -7.99 -22.79
C ARG A 210 5.36 -7.36 -24.18
N ALA A 211 5.19 -6.05 -24.26
CA ALA A 211 5.10 -5.30 -25.51
C ALA A 211 6.41 -5.39 -26.32
N ARG A 212 7.55 -5.49 -25.65
CA ARG A 212 8.87 -5.71 -26.27
C ARG A 212 9.15 -7.16 -26.67
N GLY A 213 8.16 -8.05 -26.54
CA GLY A 213 8.27 -9.44 -26.95
C GLY A 213 8.82 -10.38 -25.89
N ALA A 214 9.03 -9.91 -24.64
CA ALA A 214 9.41 -10.80 -23.55
C ALA A 214 8.37 -11.92 -23.38
N ARG A 215 8.87 -13.12 -23.08
CA ARG A 215 8.03 -14.29 -22.81
C ARG A 215 8.14 -14.75 -21.38
N ARG A 216 9.35 -14.70 -20.82
CA ARG A 216 9.63 -15.15 -19.46
C ARG A 216 10.47 -14.13 -18.68
N VAL A 217 10.25 -14.10 -17.38
CA VAL A 217 10.97 -13.26 -16.41
C VAL A 217 11.49 -14.18 -15.30
N ALA A 218 12.77 -14.06 -14.97
CA ALA A 218 13.35 -14.75 -13.84
C ALA A 218 12.94 -14.06 -12.55
N VAL A 219 12.52 -14.82 -11.54
CA VAL A 219 12.12 -14.32 -10.23
C VAL A 219 12.74 -15.19 -9.14
N GLU A 220 13.02 -14.63 -8.00
CA GLU A 220 13.47 -15.39 -6.83
C GLU A 220 12.44 -16.48 -6.49
N ALA A 221 12.90 -17.71 -6.23
CA ALA A 221 12.05 -18.89 -6.04
C ALA A 221 11.10 -18.72 -4.85
N VAL A 222 11.53 -18.02 -3.82
CA VAL A 222 10.74 -17.62 -2.65
C VAL A 222 10.71 -16.10 -2.60
N GLY A 223 9.53 -15.50 -2.49
CA GLY A 223 9.39 -14.05 -2.55
C GLY A 223 7.94 -13.60 -2.44
N LEU A 224 7.67 -12.35 -2.81
CA LEU A 224 6.32 -11.78 -2.79
C LEU A 224 5.41 -12.52 -3.81
N PRO A 225 4.30 -13.18 -3.38
CA PRO A 225 3.42 -13.94 -4.28
C PRO A 225 2.82 -13.08 -5.39
N ASP A 226 2.48 -11.82 -5.10
CA ASP A 226 1.89 -10.88 -6.06
C ASP A 226 2.75 -10.65 -7.30
N LEU A 227 4.08 -10.80 -7.21
CA LEU A 227 4.99 -10.67 -8.35
C LEU A 227 4.65 -11.66 -9.47
N ARG A 228 4.45 -12.93 -9.11
CA ARG A 228 4.11 -13.97 -10.10
C ARG A 228 2.73 -13.76 -10.69
N THR A 229 1.79 -13.36 -9.85
CA THR A 229 0.42 -13.01 -10.28
C THR A 229 0.42 -11.86 -11.28
N LEU A 230 1.16 -10.79 -11.03
CA LEU A 230 1.30 -9.64 -11.93
C LEU A 230 1.94 -10.02 -13.27
N LEU A 231 3.00 -10.84 -13.25
CA LEU A 231 3.65 -11.34 -14.47
C LEU A 231 2.69 -12.18 -15.31
N THR A 232 2.00 -13.13 -14.66
CA THR A 232 1.01 -13.99 -15.32
C THR A 232 -0.13 -13.19 -15.93
N ALA A 233 -0.65 -12.22 -15.18
CA ALA A 233 -1.70 -11.31 -15.66
C ALA A 233 -1.26 -10.46 -16.87
N ALA A 234 0.05 -10.17 -16.97
CA ALA A 234 0.64 -9.49 -18.13
C ALA A 234 0.98 -10.46 -19.29
N GLY A 235 0.70 -11.76 -19.16
CA GLY A 235 1.01 -12.78 -20.16
C GLY A 235 2.50 -13.18 -20.20
N LEU A 236 3.20 -13.04 -19.07
CA LEU A 236 4.60 -13.43 -18.91
C LEU A 236 4.70 -14.69 -18.07
N GLY A 237 5.52 -15.65 -18.52
CA GLY A 237 5.93 -16.80 -17.73
C GLY A 237 7.02 -16.45 -16.73
N THR A 238 7.19 -17.27 -15.69
CA THR A 238 8.25 -17.09 -14.69
C THR A 238 9.27 -18.22 -14.72
N VAL A 239 10.53 -17.88 -14.42
CA VAL A 239 11.62 -18.83 -14.20
C VAL A 239 12.11 -18.63 -12.76
N PRO A 240 11.97 -19.65 -11.88
CA PRO A 240 12.42 -19.52 -10.50
C PRO A 240 13.95 -19.55 -10.41
N LEU A 241 14.53 -18.59 -9.69
CA LEU A 241 15.92 -18.57 -9.28
C LEU A 241 16.02 -19.12 -7.85
N PRO A 242 16.66 -20.27 -7.64
CA PRO A 242 16.88 -20.80 -6.30
C PRO A 242 17.64 -19.81 -5.41
N LEU A 243 17.46 -19.95 -4.11
CA LEU A 243 18.09 -19.09 -3.10
C LEU A 243 18.98 -19.93 -2.18
N ASP A 244 20.09 -19.33 -1.78
CA ASP A 244 20.98 -19.86 -0.73
C ASP A 244 21.49 -18.72 0.17
N ALA A 245 22.53 -18.97 0.96
CA ALA A 245 23.10 -17.96 1.87
C ALA A 245 23.65 -16.72 1.15
N ASP A 246 24.01 -16.82 -0.12
CA ASP A 246 24.53 -15.75 -0.98
C ASP A 246 23.44 -15.07 -1.84
N GLY A 247 22.17 -15.34 -1.56
CA GLY A 247 21.01 -14.78 -2.28
C GLY A 247 20.58 -15.62 -3.48
N ALA A 248 20.03 -14.97 -4.50
CA ALA A 248 19.56 -15.65 -5.72
C ALA A 248 20.73 -16.25 -6.53
N GLN A 249 20.57 -17.50 -6.96
CA GLN A 249 21.54 -18.20 -7.80
C GLN A 249 21.47 -17.66 -9.24
N THR A 250 22.20 -16.56 -9.49
CA THR A 250 22.17 -15.83 -10.75
C THR A 250 22.78 -16.60 -11.93
N GLU A 251 23.57 -17.63 -11.67
CA GLU A 251 24.09 -18.59 -12.67
C GLU A 251 22.97 -19.31 -13.42
N GLY A 252 21.77 -19.36 -12.80
CA GLY A 252 20.56 -19.88 -13.44
C GLY A 252 20.09 -19.06 -14.64
N LEU A 253 20.45 -17.77 -14.73
CA LEU A 253 20.06 -16.89 -15.84
C LEU A 253 20.70 -17.30 -17.16
N GLU A 254 21.98 -17.68 -17.15
CA GLU A 254 22.68 -18.15 -18.34
C GLU A 254 22.08 -19.47 -18.86
N ARG A 255 21.68 -20.35 -17.93
CA ARG A 255 21.07 -21.67 -18.25
C ARG A 255 19.61 -21.55 -18.70
N ALA A 256 18.92 -20.50 -18.29
CA ALA A 256 17.50 -20.28 -18.59
C ALA A 256 17.23 -19.95 -20.07
N GLY A 257 18.27 -19.62 -20.83
CA GLY A 257 18.20 -19.39 -22.27
C GLY A 257 17.82 -17.95 -22.65
N ALA A 258 17.86 -17.68 -23.97
CA ALA A 258 17.69 -16.35 -24.54
C ALA A 258 16.24 -15.79 -24.43
N ASP A 259 15.27 -16.59 -24.01
CA ASP A 259 13.87 -16.16 -23.86
C ASP A 259 13.55 -15.53 -22.49
N VAL A 260 14.53 -15.50 -21.56
CA VAL A 260 14.43 -14.76 -20.31
C VAL A 260 14.86 -13.32 -20.53
N ALA A 261 13.90 -12.42 -20.60
CA ALA A 261 14.15 -11.01 -20.94
C ALA A 261 14.50 -10.14 -19.72
N ALA A 262 14.14 -10.58 -18.52
CA ALA A 262 14.41 -9.83 -17.30
C ALA A 262 14.58 -10.74 -16.07
N ALA A 263 15.21 -10.18 -15.02
CA ALA A 263 15.30 -10.79 -13.69
C ALA A 263 14.81 -9.80 -12.63
N VAL A 264 13.96 -10.25 -11.70
CA VAL A 264 13.48 -9.45 -10.57
C VAL A 264 14.14 -9.95 -9.30
N LEU A 265 14.85 -9.08 -8.63
CA LEU A 265 15.70 -9.42 -7.48
C LEU A 265 15.51 -8.42 -6.33
N THR A 266 15.74 -8.88 -5.10
CA THR A 266 15.81 -8.08 -3.88
C THR A 266 17.24 -8.10 -3.32
N PRO A 267 18.23 -7.47 -3.99
CA PRO A 267 19.65 -7.72 -3.75
C PRO A 267 20.19 -7.13 -2.45
N ALA A 268 19.51 -6.14 -1.86
CA ALA A 268 19.92 -5.54 -0.61
C ALA A 268 19.52 -6.39 0.60
N HIS A 269 18.29 -6.91 0.57
CA HIS A 269 17.69 -7.72 1.64
C HIS A 269 16.57 -8.58 1.03
N GLN A 270 16.88 -9.84 0.76
CA GLN A 270 15.96 -10.75 0.10
C GLN A 270 14.73 -11.04 0.96
N PHE A 271 13.56 -10.84 0.41
CA PHE A 271 12.29 -11.17 1.07
C PHE A 271 11.82 -12.57 0.64
N PRO A 272 11.50 -13.47 1.58
CA PRO A 272 11.55 -13.34 3.05
C PRO A 272 12.80 -13.95 3.70
N MET A 273 13.78 -14.46 2.91
CA MET A 273 14.92 -15.22 3.44
C MET A 273 15.89 -14.37 4.27
N GLY A 274 15.85 -13.05 4.14
CA GLY A 274 16.69 -12.14 4.90
C GLY A 274 18.18 -12.20 4.53
N VAL A 275 18.53 -12.71 3.36
CA VAL A 275 19.91 -12.78 2.86
C VAL A 275 20.20 -11.62 1.90
N ARG A 276 21.47 -11.33 1.65
CA ARG A 276 21.88 -10.36 0.64
C ARG A 276 22.40 -11.07 -0.61
N LEU A 277 22.30 -10.45 -1.76
CA LEU A 277 22.97 -10.91 -2.97
C LEU A 277 24.48 -10.67 -2.84
N SER A 278 25.29 -11.71 -2.97
CA SER A 278 26.76 -11.62 -2.81
C SER A 278 27.40 -10.71 -3.87
N PRO A 279 28.57 -10.13 -3.61
CA PRO A 279 29.29 -9.29 -4.59
C PRO A 279 29.53 -9.99 -5.93
N GLU A 280 29.84 -11.29 -5.88
CA GLU A 280 30.09 -12.10 -7.08
C GLU A 280 28.83 -12.22 -7.91
N ARG A 281 27.67 -12.51 -7.27
CA ARG A 281 26.38 -12.61 -7.94
C ARG A 281 25.85 -11.27 -8.45
N ARG A 282 26.14 -10.19 -7.73
CA ARG A 282 25.86 -8.80 -8.22
C ARG A 282 26.62 -8.53 -9.51
N THR A 283 27.90 -8.90 -9.57
CA THR A 283 28.74 -8.78 -10.77
C THR A 283 28.20 -9.68 -11.88
N ALA A 284 27.91 -10.94 -11.60
CA ALA A 284 27.40 -11.89 -12.58
C ALA A 284 26.09 -11.44 -13.22
N VAL A 285 25.09 -11.02 -12.43
CA VAL A 285 23.79 -10.59 -12.97
C VAL A 285 23.91 -9.31 -13.81
N THR A 286 24.77 -8.37 -13.43
CA THR A 286 24.98 -7.17 -14.24
C THR A 286 25.76 -7.45 -15.51
N ALA A 287 26.69 -8.42 -15.50
CA ALA A 287 27.36 -8.93 -16.69
C ALA A 287 26.40 -9.64 -17.64
N TRP A 288 25.53 -10.51 -17.10
CA TRP A 288 24.46 -11.14 -17.88
C TRP A 288 23.58 -10.09 -18.58
N ALA A 289 23.12 -9.10 -17.84
CA ALA A 289 22.27 -8.05 -18.40
C ALA A 289 22.93 -7.30 -19.56
N ARG A 290 24.22 -6.94 -19.41
CA ARG A 290 24.99 -6.30 -20.49
C ARG A 290 25.21 -7.21 -21.69
N ALA A 291 25.52 -8.47 -21.47
CA ALA A 291 25.83 -9.41 -22.55
C ALA A 291 24.59 -9.79 -23.38
N THR A 292 23.43 -9.87 -22.74
CA THR A 292 22.19 -10.33 -23.39
C THR A 292 21.23 -9.18 -23.78
N GLY A 293 21.49 -7.94 -23.31
CA GLY A 293 20.50 -6.86 -23.37
C GLY A 293 19.33 -7.06 -22.41
N GLY A 294 19.42 -8.02 -21.50
CA GLY A 294 18.40 -8.29 -20.49
C GLY A 294 18.26 -7.16 -19.47
N LEU A 295 17.11 -7.12 -18.80
CA LEU A 295 16.81 -6.12 -17.78
C LEU A 295 16.86 -6.73 -16.38
N VAL A 296 17.44 -6.03 -15.42
CA VAL A 296 17.27 -6.37 -14.00
C VAL A 296 16.32 -5.38 -13.36
N VAL A 297 15.31 -5.86 -12.63
CA VAL A 297 14.46 -5.04 -11.77
C VAL A 297 14.93 -5.26 -10.33
N GLU A 298 15.53 -4.24 -9.75
CA GLU A 298 15.95 -4.21 -8.36
C GLU A 298 14.80 -3.69 -7.49
N ASP A 299 14.19 -4.56 -6.67
CA ASP A 299 13.22 -4.17 -5.66
C ASP A 299 13.95 -3.86 -4.34
N ASP A 300 14.11 -2.57 -4.06
CA ASP A 300 14.79 -2.04 -2.86
C ASP A 300 13.75 -1.49 -1.87
N TYR A 301 12.93 -2.38 -1.34
CA TYR A 301 11.76 -2.04 -0.52
C TYR A 301 12.10 -1.57 0.90
N ASP A 302 13.23 -1.98 1.48
CA ASP A 302 13.64 -1.67 2.87
C ASP A 302 15.14 -1.35 3.03
N GLY A 303 15.82 -0.99 1.95
CA GLY A 303 17.27 -0.75 1.92
C GLY A 303 17.77 0.37 2.83
N GLU A 304 16.88 1.24 3.37
CA GLU A 304 17.20 2.21 4.39
C GLU A 304 17.49 1.57 5.76
N PHE A 305 17.03 0.33 6.01
CA PHE A 305 17.05 -0.32 7.32
C PHE A 305 18.16 -1.38 7.42
N ARG A 306 19.43 -0.91 7.41
CA ARG A 306 20.63 -1.73 7.65
C ARG A 306 21.17 -1.48 9.05
N TYR A 307 21.47 -2.56 9.80
CA TYR A 307 21.92 -2.49 11.20
C TYR A 307 23.38 -2.93 11.39
N ASP A 308 23.93 -3.67 10.41
CA ASP A 308 25.28 -4.23 10.43
C ASP A 308 26.39 -3.22 10.08
N ARG A 309 26.06 -1.92 9.92
CA ARG A 309 26.98 -0.84 9.53
C ARG A 309 27.73 -1.07 8.22
N GLN A 310 27.31 -2.04 7.40
CA GLN A 310 27.85 -2.27 6.07
C GLN A 310 26.88 -1.71 5.01
N PRO A 311 27.07 -0.48 4.54
CA PRO A 311 26.22 0.06 3.50
C PRO A 311 26.41 -0.75 2.21
N VAL A 312 25.33 -1.33 1.71
CA VAL A 312 25.31 -1.97 0.40
C VAL A 312 24.61 -1.03 -0.56
N GLY A 313 25.34 -0.50 -1.51
CA GLY A 313 24.77 0.35 -2.57
C GLY A 313 23.77 -0.42 -3.43
N ALA A 314 22.89 0.31 -4.12
CA ALA A 314 21.97 -0.26 -5.08
C ALA A 314 22.74 -0.99 -6.20
N LEU A 315 22.17 -2.09 -6.68
CA LEU A 315 22.67 -2.82 -7.83
C LEU A 315 22.65 -1.94 -9.09
N GLN A 316 21.64 -1.07 -9.19
CA GLN A 316 21.47 -0.11 -10.29
C GLN A 316 22.71 0.76 -10.52
N GLY A 317 23.42 1.16 -9.46
CA GLY A 317 24.64 1.93 -9.56
C GLY A 317 25.76 1.24 -10.35
N LEU A 318 25.76 -0.09 -10.46
CA LEU A 318 26.72 -0.87 -11.22
C LEU A 318 26.38 -0.93 -12.72
N ALA A 319 25.09 -0.88 -13.08
CA ALA A 319 24.65 -0.99 -14.48
C ALA A 319 23.38 -0.15 -14.74
N PRO A 320 23.47 1.20 -14.72
CA PRO A 320 22.32 2.10 -14.75
C PRO A 320 21.50 2.03 -16.06
N ASP A 321 22.05 1.45 -17.12
CA ASP A 321 21.37 1.27 -18.39
C ASP A 321 20.72 -0.11 -18.55
N HIS A 322 20.93 -1.02 -17.58
CA HIS A 322 20.38 -2.37 -17.58
C HIS A 322 19.60 -2.70 -16.30
N VAL A 323 19.58 -1.80 -15.32
CA VAL A 323 18.88 -2.04 -14.06
C VAL A 323 17.83 -0.95 -13.84
N VAL A 324 16.58 -1.35 -13.71
CA VAL A 324 15.50 -0.51 -13.15
C VAL A 324 15.56 -0.63 -11.64
N TYR A 325 15.76 0.49 -10.96
CA TYR A 325 15.63 0.54 -9.50
C TYR A 325 14.20 0.88 -9.13
N ALA A 326 13.60 0.08 -8.26
CA ALA A 326 12.28 0.30 -7.69
C ALA A 326 12.39 0.58 -6.18
N GLY A 327 11.94 1.75 -5.75
CA GLY A 327 11.90 2.14 -4.35
C GLY A 327 10.51 2.55 -3.90
N THR A 328 10.27 2.56 -2.60
CA THR A 328 8.95 2.88 -2.02
C THR A 328 9.04 3.55 -0.66
N ALA A 329 8.11 4.47 -0.38
CA ALA A 329 7.92 5.03 0.96
C ALA A 329 7.08 4.11 1.89
N SER A 330 6.62 2.95 1.41
CA SER A 330 5.70 2.08 2.15
C SER A 330 6.32 1.49 3.42
N LYS A 331 7.64 1.27 3.44
CA LYS A 331 8.33 0.68 4.60
C LYS A 331 8.99 1.73 5.49
N SER A 332 9.41 2.84 4.89
CA SER A 332 10.02 3.95 5.62
C SER A 332 9.01 4.90 6.28
N LEU A 333 7.81 5.02 5.70
CA LEU A 333 6.72 5.88 6.21
C LEU A 333 5.44 5.06 6.45
N ALA A 334 4.63 4.87 5.42
CA ALA A 334 3.39 4.11 5.51
C ALA A 334 2.92 3.62 4.12
N PRO A 335 2.38 2.39 4.02
CA PRO A 335 1.85 1.86 2.76
C PRO A 335 0.69 2.68 2.19
N ALA A 336 -0.11 3.32 3.05
CA ALA A 336 -1.28 4.11 2.66
C ALA A 336 -0.95 5.40 1.90
N LEU A 337 0.30 5.88 1.96
CA LEU A 337 0.74 7.04 1.16
C LEU A 337 0.77 6.76 -0.34
N ARG A 338 0.85 5.48 -0.72
CA ARG A 338 0.87 5.05 -2.13
C ARG A 338 1.94 5.75 -2.95
N LEU A 339 3.16 5.88 -2.38
CA LEU A 339 4.32 6.50 -3.03
C LEU A 339 5.41 5.46 -3.29
N ALA A 340 5.73 5.27 -4.55
CA ALA A 340 6.85 4.48 -5.05
C ALA A 340 7.48 5.21 -6.25
N TRP A 341 8.65 4.79 -6.64
CA TRP A 341 9.37 5.37 -7.78
C TRP A 341 10.20 4.32 -8.51
N LEU A 342 10.34 4.54 -9.80
CA LEU A 342 11.26 3.80 -10.66
C LEU A 342 12.35 4.74 -11.16
N ALA A 343 13.63 4.34 -11.04
CA ALA A 343 14.70 4.91 -11.84
C ALA A 343 14.86 4.03 -13.08
N VAL A 344 14.49 4.58 -14.23
CA VAL A 344 14.31 3.83 -15.47
C VAL A 344 15.50 4.07 -16.42
N PRO A 345 16.08 3.03 -17.03
CA PRO A 345 17.04 3.18 -18.13
C PRO A 345 16.48 4.04 -19.27
N PRO A 346 17.31 4.91 -19.91
CA PRO A 346 16.83 5.84 -20.94
C PRO A 346 16.04 5.18 -22.07
N HIS A 347 16.48 4.00 -22.53
CA HIS A 347 15.86 3.28 -23.63
C HIS A 347 14.49 2.64 -23.33
N LEU A 348 14.04 2.69 -22.06
CA LEU A 348 12.73 2.20 -21.63
C LEU A 348 11.79 3.33 -21.19
N LEU A 349 12.33 4.54 -20.98
CA LEU A 349 11.61 5.62 -20.30
C LEU A 349 10.30 5.99 -21.00
N ASP A 350 10.32 6.22 -22.31
CA ASP A 350 9.15 6.64 -23.06
C ASP A 350 8.02 5.58 -23.03
N GLU A 351 8.39 4.31 -23.06
CA GLU A 351 7.42 3.21 -22.98
C GLU A 351 6.80 3.12 -21.58
N VAL A 352 7.62 3.24 -20.53
CA VAL A 352 7.12 3.24 -19.13
C VAL A 352 6.21 4.45 -18.89
N VAL A 353 6.58 5.64 -19.38
CA VAL A 353 5.78 6.87 -19.26
C VAL A 353 4.45 6.73 -20.02
N ARG A 354 4.47 6.13 -21.21
CA ARG A 354 3.24 5.85 -21.97
C ARG A 354 2.32 4.91 -21.21
N GLU A 355 2.84 3.79 -20.69
CA GLU A 355 2.06 2.85 -19.90
C GLU A 355 1.52 3.49 -18.60
N LYS A 356 2.31 4.36 -17.95
CA LYS A 356 1.88 5.11 -16.77
C LYS A 356 0.71 6.04 -17.10
N ARG A 357 0.82 6.79 -18.19
CA ARG A 357 -0.25 7.68 -18.65
C ARG A 357 -1.55 6.92 -18.94
N LEU A 358 -1.46 5.73 -19.53
CA LEU A 358 -2.63 4.89 -19.82
C LEU A 358 -3.22 4.24 -18.57
N ALA A 359 -2.39 4.00 -17.53
CA ALA A 359 -2.84 3.32 -16.31
C ALA A 359 -3.61 4.24 -15.35
N ASP A 360 -3.15 5.49 -15.15
CA ASP A 360 -3.74 6.42 -14.17
C ASP A 360 -3.53 7.90 -14.48
N HIS A 361 -3.04 8.21 -15.69
CA HIS A 361 -2.67 9.57 -16.12
C HIS A 361 -1.49 10.14 -15.34
N GLN A 362 -1.59 10.25 -14.02
CA GLN A 362 -0.58 10.74 -13.09
C GLN A 362 -0.90 10.26 -11.67
N SER A 363 0.12 10.17 -10.83
CA SER A 363 -0.07 9.90 -9.39
C SER A 363 -0.58 11.15 -8.65
N PRO A 364 -1.29 11.01 -7.51
CA PRO A 364 -1.77 12.13 -6.70
C PRO A 364 -0.66 13.14 -6.38
N VAL A 365 -0.94 14.43 -6.51
CA VAL A 365 0.06 15.50 -6.49
C VAL A 365 0.45 15.91 -5.06
N LEU A 366 -0.51 15.97 -4.14
CA LEU A 366 -0.27 16.50 -2.80
C LEU A 366 0.72 15.66 -2.01
N GLU A 367 0.60 14.33 -2.08
CA GLU A 367 1.53 13.40 -1.44
C GLU A 367 2.94 13.52 -2.02
N GLN A 368 3.05 13.75 -3.34
CA GLN A 368 4.33 13.96 -4.00
C GLN A 368 5.01 15.25 -3.52
N LEU A 369 4.30 16.36 -3.53
CA LEU A 369 4.82 17.64 -3.04
C LEU A 369 5.15 17.59 -1.55
N THR A 370 4.35 16.88 -0.75
CA THR A 370 4.60 16.68 0.67
C THR A 370 5.88 15.88 0.91
N LEU A 371 6.09 14.79 0.16
CA LEU A 371 7.31 13.99 0.29
C LEU A 371 8.54 14.78 -0.17
N ALA A 372 8.44 15.56 -1.25
CA ALA A 372 9.52 16.43 -1.70
C ALA A 372 9.95 17.41 -0.60
N GLU A 373 9.01 18.17 -0.05
CA GLU A 373 9.25 19.10 1.07
C GLU A 373 9.80 18.38 2.31
N PHE A 374 9.34 17.15 2.59
CA PHE A 374 9.80 16.36 3.72
C PHE A 374 11.24 15.86 3.54
N ILE A 375 11.65 15.53 2.31
CA ILE A 375 13.04 15.17 1.98
C ILE A 375 13.92 16.43 2.07
N GLU A 376 13.57 17.51 1.39
CA GLU A 376 14.34 18.74 1.30
C GLU A 376 14.57 19.40 2.67
N SER A 377 13.58 19.38 3.54
CA SER A 377 13.71 19.86 4.92
C SER A 377 14.55 18.94 5.83
N GLY A 378 15.05 17.83 5.34
CA GLY A 378 15.76 16.80 6.10
C GLY A 378 14.87 16.05 7.09
N GLY A 379 13.55 16.22 7.01
CA GLY A 379 12.56 15.53 7.85
C GLY A 379 12.57 14.03 7.61
N TYR A 380 12.68 13.63 6.36
CA TYR A 380 12.74 12.21 5.96
C TYR A 380 14.01 11.53 6.51
N ASP A 381 15.18 12.14 6.36
CA ASP A 381 16.44 11.60 6.90
C ASP A 381 16.40 11.43 8.42
N ARG A 382 15.84 12.41 9.15
CA ARG A 382 15.67 12.32 10.61
C ARG A 382 14.74 11.19 11.00
N HIS A 383 13.64 11.03 10.28
CA HIS A 383 12.68 9.95 10.50
C HIS A 383 13.31 8.58 10.24
N VAL A 384 13.94 8.36 9.10
CA VAL A 384 14.60 7.09 8.75
C VAL A 384 15.68 6.72 9.77
N ARG A 385 16.49 7.68 10.20
CA ARG A 385 17.51 7.43 11.25
C ARG A 385 16.89 6.98 12.57
N ARG A 386 15.81 7.63 13.01
CA ARG A 386 15.08 7.24 14.22
C ARG A 386 14.49 5.84 14.08
N MET A 387 13.83 5.55 12.96
CA MET A 387 13.22 4.23 12.73
C MET A 387 14.26 3.12 12.60
N ARG A 388 15.45 3.41 12.04
CA ARG A 388 16.56 2.45 11.99
C ARG A 388 17.00 2.02 13.39
N LEU A 389 17.13 2.94 14.34
CA LEU A 389 17.44 2.61 15.73
C LEU A 389 16.31 1.82 16.37
N HIS A 390 15.09 2.27 16.22
CA HIS A 390 13.89 1.63 16.74
C HIS A 390 13.74 0.16 16.27
N TYR A 391 13.87 -0.10 14.97
CA TYR A 391 13.76 -1.47 14.45
C TYR A 391 14.96 -2.33 14.81
N ARG A 392 16.14 -1.75 14.94
CA ARG A 392 17.31 -2.47 15.47
C ARG A 392 17.07 -2.95 16.89
N GLU A 393 16.59 -2.08 17.77
CA GLU A 393 16.29 -2.41 19.16
C GLU A 393 15.23 -3.52 19.26
N ARG A 394 14.17 -3.44 18.46
CA ARG A 394 13.14 -4.49 18.38
C ARG A 394 13.70 -5.82 17.90
N ARG A 395 14.50 -5.80 16.85
CA ARG A 395 15.16 -7.00 16.34
C ARG A 395 16.04 -7.63 17.41
N ASP A 396 16.94 -6.85 18.01
CA ASP A 396 17.90 -7.33 18.98
C ASP A 396 17.17 -7.91 20.21
N ARG A 397 16.10 -7.25 20.67
CA ARG A 397 15.24 -7.77 21.73
C ARG A 397 14.56 -9.08 21.35
N LEU A 398 13.95 -9.17 20.17
CA LEU A 398 13.29 -10.39 19.71
C LEU A 398 14.29 -11.56 19.63
N VAL A 399 15.50 -11.32 19.12
CA VAL A 399 16.58 -12.34 19.08
C VAL A 399 16.96 -12.79 20.48
N ALA A 400 17.12 -11.87 21.43
CA ALA A 400 17.46 -12.21 22.81
C ALA A 400 16.37 -13.04 23.50
N GLU A 401 15.09 -12.62 23.38
CA GLU A 401 13.95 -13.34 23.97
C GLU A 401 13.80 -14.76 23.39
N LEU A 402 13.98 -14.90 22.07
CA LEU A 402 13.95 -16.23 21.44
C LEU A 402 15.11 -17.11 21.89
N ALA A 403 16.32 -16.57 22.01
CA ALA A 403 17.49 -17.32 22.46
C ALA A 403 17.35 -17.79 23.91
N GLU A 404 16.77 -16.97 24.79
CA GLU A 404 16.57 -17.27 26.20
C GLU A 404 15.39 -18.24 26.42
N ARG A 405 14.26 -17.99 25.76
CA ARG A 405 12.97 -18.62 26.10
C ARG A 405 12.58 -19.78 25.20
N VAL A 406 13.16 -19.88 24.00
CA VAL A 406 12.81 -20.89 23.00
C VAL A 406 14.06 -21.65 22.53
N PRO A 407 14.61 -22.53 23.38
CA PRO A 407 15.75 -23.35 22.98
C PRO A 407 15.44 -24.15 21.70
N GLY A 408 16.37 -24.14 20.72
CA GLY A 408 16.16 -24.81 19.44
C GLY A 408 15.53 -23.98 18.35
N ALA A 409 14.95 -22.79 18.63
CA ALA A 409 14.57 -21.84 17.58
C ALA A 409 15.82 -21.31 16.86
N ARG A 410 15.75 -21.27 15.53
CA ARG A 410 16.88 -20.83 14.70
C ARG A 410 16.56 -19.52 14.01
N VAL A 411 17.11 -18.41 14.50
CA VAL A 411 17.00 -17.13 13.82
C VAL A 411 17.99 -17.08 12.67
N SER A 412 17.51 -16.73 11.48
CA SER A 412 18.33 -16.57 10.27
C SER A 412 18.05 -15.26 9.56
N GLY A 413 18.96 -14.88 8.66
CA GLY A 413 18.95 -13.61 7.93
C GLY A 413 19.95 -12.61 8.50
N ILE A 414 20.29 -11.61 7.69
CA ILE A 414 21.19 -10.52 8.07
C ILE A 414 20.52 -9.51 9.01
N ALA A 415 21.32 -8.70 9.70
CA ALA A 415 20.80 -7.62 10.53
C ALA A 415 20.32 -6.45 9.68
N ALA A 416 19.12 -6.60 9.08
CA ALA A 416 18.51 -5.60 8.19
C ALA A 416 16.99 -5.75 8.18
N GLY A 417 16.30 -4.77 7.59
CA GLY A 417 14.88 -4.80 7.23
C GLY A 417 13.93 -4.73 8.42
N LEU A 418 12.74 -5.27 8.22
CA LEU A 418 11.63 -5.24 9.20
C LEU A 418 11.12 -6.63 9.55
N HIS A 419 11.79 -7.69 9.08
CA HIS A 419 11.43 -9.08 9.34
C HIS A 419 12.67 -9.96 9.51
N MET A 420 12.45 -11.17 10.04
CA MET A 420 13.44 -12.23 10.11
C MET A 420 12.79 -13.59 9.96
N LEU A 421 13.59 -14.60 9.63
CA LEU A 421 13.16 -16.00 9.63
C LEU A 421 13.44 -16.62 11.00
N VAL A 422 12.47 -17.39 11.48
CA VAL A 422 12.58 -18.19 12.71
C VAL A 422 12.23 -19.63 12.37
N GLY A 423 13.24 -20.50 12.28
CA GLY A 423 13.06 -21.95 12.17
C GLY A 423 12.46 -22.51 13.44
N LEU A 424 11.50 -23.42 13.30
CA LEU A 424 10.78 -24.00 14.43
C LEU A 424 11.69 -24.91 15.26
N PRO A 425 11.59 -24.88 16.60
CA PRO A 425 12.17 -25.93 17.43
C PRO A 425 11.44 -27.26 17.20
N PRO A 426 12.13 -28.40 17.29
CA PRO A 426 11.55 -29.71 16.97
C PRO A 426 10.26 -30.02 17.75
N GLU A 427 10.17 -29.57 19.00
CA GLU A 427 9.06 -29.82 19.92
C GLU A 427 7.82 -28.97 19.66
N ALA A 428 7.93 -27.89 18.90
CA ALA A 428 6.78 -27.01 18.62
C ALA A 428 5.69 -27.66 17.74
N GLY A 429 6.03 -28.78 17.10
CA GLY A 429 5.13 -29.46 16.18
C GLY A 429 5.21 -28.94 14.74
N THR A 430 4.16 -29.15 13.96
CA THR A 430 4.12 -28.69 12.56
C THR A 430 3.90 -27.18 12.46
N LEU A 431 4.34 -26.58 11.34
CA LEU A 431 4.17 -25.16 11.07
C LEU A 431 2.69 -24.73 11.14
N ASP A 432 1.79 -25.54 10.57
CA ASP A 432 0.35 -25.26 10.57
C ASP A 432 -0.26 -25.32 11.98
N ALA A 433 0.20 -26.28 12.81
CA ALA A 433 -0.22 -26.36 14.21
C ALA A 433 0.22 -25.11 15.00
N VAL A 434 1.46 -24.66 14.80
CA VAL A 434 1.99 -23.42 15.42
C VAL A 434 1.19 -22.20 15.00
N ILE A 435 0.91 -22.02 13.70
CA ILE A 435 0.14 -20.88 13.18
C ILE A 435 -1.29 -20.92 13.71
N THR A 436 -1.93 -22.09 13.71
CA THR A 436 -3.29 -22.27 14.24
C THR A 436 -3.36 -21.92 15.73
N ARG A 437 -2.42 -22.42 16.53
CA ARG A 437 -2.30 -22.15 17.96
C ARG A 437 -2.06 -20.66 18.24
N ALA A 438 -1.19 -20.00 17.46
CA ALA A 438 -0.95 -18.57 17.56
C ALA A 438 -2.23 -17.77 17.27
N HIS A 439 -2.93 -18.12 16.18
CA HIS A 439 -4.16 -17.44 15.79
C HIS A 439 -5.26 -17.58 16.86
N ALA A 440 -5.43 -18.78 17.43
CA ALA A 440 -6.39 -19.02 18.51
C ALA A 440 -6.09 -18.19 19.78
N ARG A 441 -4.84 -17.77 19.97
CA ARG A 441 -4.41 -16.90 21.09
C ARG A 441 -4.34 -15.42 20.71
N GLY A 442 -4.77 -15.04 19.52
CA GLY A 442 -4.81 -13.65 19.07
C GLY A 442 -3.51 -13.12 18.44
N LEU A 443 -2.64 -14.01 17.95
CA LEU A 443 -1.37 -13.64 17.28
C LEU A 443 -1.39 -14.06 15.80
N ALA A 444 -1.23 -13.10 14.88
CA ALA A 444 -1.07 -13.36 13.46
C ALA A 444 0.39 -13.62 13.10
N LEU A 445 0.66 -14.79 12.52
CA LEU A 445 1.97 -15.24 12.04
C LEU A 445 1.92 -15.64 10.56
N GLY A 446 3.03 -15.47 9.85
CA GLY A 446 3.23 -15.95 8.49
C GLY A 446 4.21 -17.12 8.43
N GLY A 447 3.85 -18.18 7.71
CA GLY A 447 4.74 -19.30 7.43
C GLY A 447 5.49 -19.11 6.11
N LEU A 448 6.69 -19.66 6.00
CA LEU A 448 7.51 -19.57 4.79
C LEU A 448 6.82 -20.11 3.51
N PRO A 449 5.97 -21.17 3.56
CA PRO A 449 5.23 -21.65 2.39
C PRO A 449 4.31 -20.58 1.77
N THR A 450 3.76 -19.67 2.56
CA THR A 450 2.94 -18.54 2.06
C THR A 450 3.70 -17.66 1.06
N PHE A 451 5.03 -17.65 1.13
CA PHE A 451 5.91 -16.87 0.27
C PHE A 451 6.56 -17.72 -0.83
N GLY A 452 6.01 -18.91 -1.10
CA GLY A 452 6.41 -19.75 -2.24
C GLY A 452 7.53 -20.74 -1.95
N ALA A 453 7.86 -21.00 -0.67
CA ALA A 453 8.80 -22.07 -0.35
C ALA A 453 8.26 -23.42 -0.84
N PRO A 454 9.12 -24.27 -1.45
CA PRO A 454 8.70 -25.55 -1.98
C PRO A 454 8.30 -26.52 -0.85
N PRO A 455 7.46 -27.54 -1.16
CA PRO A 455 7.22 -28.64 -0.25
C PRO A 455 8.55 -29.29 0.20
N GLY A 456 8.68 -29.55 1.50
CA GLY A 456 9.91 -30.12 2.08
C GLY A 456 10.96 -29.09 2.49
N ALA A 457 10.74 -27.81 2.26
CA ALA A 457 11.58 -26.77 2.85
C ALA A 457 11.51 -26.83 4.40
N PRO A 458 12.60 -26.52 5.12
CA PRO A 458 12.58 -26.47 6.57
C PRO A 458 11.46 -25.57 7.09
N PRO A 459 10.67 -26.02 8.10
CA PRO A 459 9.56 -25.23 8.62
C PRO A 459 10.07 -23.97 9.30
N ALA A 460 9.61 -22.81 8.84
CA ALA A 460 10.02 -21.52 9.40
C ALA A 460 8.87 -20.50 9.36
N LEU A 461 8.87 -19.64 10.35
CA LEU A 461 8.02 -18.45 10.43
C LEU A 461 8.77 -17.25 9.85
N VAL A 462 8.02 -16.38 9.18
CA VAL A 462 8.50 -15.06 8.73
C VAL A 462 7.95 -14.03 9.70
N ILE A 463 8.78 -13.56 10.62
CA ILE A 463 8.38 -12.69 11.72
C ILE A 463 8.63 -11.23 11.35
N GLY A 464 7.55 -10.45 11.23
CA GLY A 464 7.59 -9.01 11.00
C GLY A 464 7.69 -8.24 12.31
N TYR A 465 8.90 -7.94 12.76
CA TYR A 465 9.11 -7.17 14.01
C TYR A 465 8.84 -5.66 13.83
N GLY A 466 8.72 -5.19 12.60
CA GLY A 466 8.32 -3.82 12.29
C GLY A 466 6.82 -3.55 12.47
N THR A 467 5.98 -4.57 12.36
CA THR A 467 4.52 -4.41 12.24
C THR A 467 3.81 -4.00 13.53
N PRO A 468 4.09 -4.60 14.72
CA PRO A 468 3.34 -4.25 15.91
C PRO A 468 3.55 -2.79 16.32
N PRO A 469 2.52 -2.08 16.79
CA PRO A 469 2.72 -0.80 17.44
C PRO A 469 3.54 -1.00 18.74
N GLU A 470 4.21 0.06 19.19
CA GLU A 470 5.16 -0.03 20.34
C GLU A 470 4.55 -0.69 21.58
N HIS A 471 3.32 -0.28 21.94
CA HIS A 471 2.62 -0.82 23.12
C HIS A 471 2.27 -2.31 23.02
N ALA A 472 2.17 -2.86 21.80
CA ALA A 472 1.81 -4.26 21.57
C ALA A 472 3.03 -5.15 21.33
N PHE A 473 4.22 -4.58 21.07
CA PHE A 473 5.41 -5.34 20.69
C PHE A 473 5.82 -6.36 21.74
N LYS A 474 5.90 -5.95 23.02
CA LYS A 474 6.26 -6.86 24.13
C LYS A 474 5.29 -8.04 24.20
N GLY A 475 3.98 -7.78 24.23
CA GLY A 475 2.97 -8.85 24.31
C GLY A 475 2.98 -9.79 23.11
N ALA A 476 3.27 -9.28 21.91
CA ALA A 476 3.42 -10.09 20.71
C ALA A 476 4.63 -11.04 20.80
N VAL A 477 5.76 -10.58 21.34
CA VAL A 477 6.97 -11.39 21.55
C VAL A 477 6.75 -12.42 22.65
N ASP A 478 6.14 -12.03 23.78
CA ASP A 478 5.81 -12.94 24.87
C ASP A 478 4.95 -14.10 24.37
N LEU A 479 3.88 -13.78 23.64
CA LEU A 479 2.97 -14.77 23.10
C LEU A 479 3.62 -15.66 22.01
N LEU A 480 4.52 -15.09 21.18
CA LEU A 480 5.32 -15.88 20.24
C LEU A 480 6.16 -16.94 20.96
N CYS A 481 6.87 -16.56 22.02
CA CYS A 481 7.69 -17.49 22.82
C CYS A 481 6.83 -18.60 23.43
N GLU A 482 5.67 -18.26 24.02
CA GLU A 482 4.73 -19.24 24.58
C GLU A 482 4.21 -20.22 23.53
N VAL A 483 3.85 -19.72 22.34
CA VAL A 483 3.34 -20.57 21.26
C VAL A 483 4.42 -21.53 20.75
N LEU A 484 5.68 -21.10 20.70
CA LEU A 484 6.78 -21.92 20.22
C LEU A 484 7.27 -22.96 21.25
N THR A 485 7.06 -22.73 22.54
CA THR A 485 7.43 -23.66 23.62
C THR A 485 6.31 -24.63 24.01
N THR A 486 5.07 -24.40 23.52
CA THR A 486 3.95 -25.34 23.75
C THR A 486 4.17 -26.56 22.84
N PRO A 487 4.23 -27.80 23.40
CA PRO A 487 4.32 -29.01 22.61
C PRO A 487 3.20 -29.17 21.59
N GLY A 488 3.52 -29.71 20.42
CA GLY A 488 2.59 -29.91 19.33
C GLY A 488 1.65 -31.09 19.52
#